data_24119cc86e9f21dad5dc8e073c8a73dc
#
_entry.id   24119cc86e9f21dad5dc8e073c8a73dc
#
_cell.length_a   1.000
_cell.length_b   1.000
_cell.length_c   1.000
_cell.angle_alpha   90.00
_cell.angle_beta   90.00
_cell.angle_gamma   90.00
#
_symmetry.space_group_name_H-M   'P 1'
#
loop_
_entity.id
_entity.type
_entity.pdbx_description
1 polymer ?
#
loop_
_entity_poly.entity_id
_entity_poly.type
_entity_poly.pdbx_seq_one_letter_code
_entity_poly.pdbx_strand_id
1 'polypeptide(L)' 'MKFGLAFVLCSYIANSCVPPLTYSETFNTEYECLHAGYSHAIVQLEQIGPKDINEHRMFIKFSCFPIKEEKQET' A
#
# COMPACT_ATOMS: atom_id res chain seq x y z
N MET A 1 12.72 14.56 5.80
CA MET A 1 12.48 13.12 5.67
C MET A 1 11.24 12.89 4.85
N LYS A 2 11.29 11.93 3.96
CA LYS A 2 10.14 11.59 3.15
C LYS A 2 9.62 10.22 3.52
N PHE A 3 8.39 9.95 3.13
CA PHE A 3 7.77 8.68 3.41
C PHE A 3 7.39 7.99 2.12
N GLY A 4 7.64 6.68 2.08
CA GLY A 4 7.24 5.86 0.97
C GLY A 4 6.00 5.06 1.31
N LEU A 5 5.33 4.55 0.28
CA LEU A 5 4.06 3.84 0.43
C LEU A 5 4.15 2.52 -0.30
N ALA A 6 3.81 1.45 0.38
CA ALA A 6 3.83 0.12 -0.21
C ALA A 6 2.51 -0.58 0.10
N PHE A 7 2.00 -1.32 -0.89
CA PHE A 7 0.75 -2.06 -0.77
C PHE A 7 1.00 -3.55 -0.90
N VAL A 8 0.20 -4.32 -0.20
CA VAL A 8 0.23 -5.78 -0.29
C VAL A 8 -1.20 -6.28 -0.37
N LEU A 9 -1.45 -7.14 -1.34
CA LEU A 9 -2.75 -7.79 -1.49
C LEU A 9 -2.65 -9.20 -0.97
N CYS A 10 -3.52 -9.55 -0.04
CA CYS A 10 -3.47 -10.85 0.62
C CYS A 10 -4.81 -11.57 0.53
N SER A 11 -4.78 -12.86 0.76
CA SER A 11 -5.99 -13.68 0.79
C SER A 11 -5.95 -14.59 2.01
N TYR A 12 -7.03 -14.55 2.80
CA TYR A 12 -7.14 -15.43 3.94
C TYR A 12 -7.26 -16.90 3.51
N ILE A 13 -7.94 -17.13 2.40
CA ILE A 13 -8.14 -18.50 1.94
C ILE A 13 -6.84 -19.10 1.46
N ALA A 14 -6.12 -18.35 0.62
CA ALA A 14 -4.82 -18.80 0.14
C ALA A 14 -3.75 -18.74 1.22
N ASN A 15 -4.01 -17.97 2.26
CA ASN A 15 -3.06 -17.77 3.34
C ASN A 15 -1.74 -17.25 2.81
N SER A 16 -1.80 -16.35 1.85
CA SER A 16 -0.60 -15.81 1.24
C SER A 16 -0.90 -14.43 0.69
N CYS A 17 0.18 -13.73 0.36
CA CYS A 17 0.11 -12.38 -0.19
C CYS A 17 0.92 -12.32 -1.46
N VAL A 18 0.50 -11.43 -2.36
CA VAL A 18 1.32 -11.16 -3.54
C VAL A 18 2.49 -10.27 -3.12
N PRO A 19 3.54 -10.21 -3.94
CA PRO A 19 4.67 -9.34 -3.60
C PRO A 19 4.25 -7.89 -3.45
N PRO A 20 4.86 -7.16 -2.54
CA PRO A 20 4.48 -5.77 -2.30
C PRO A 20 4.71 -4.90 -3.51
N LEU A 21 3.83 -3.93 -3.68
CA LEU A 21 3.96 -2.90 -4.70
C LEU A 21 4.32 -1.60 -4.02
N THR A 22 5.42 -1.01 -4.45
CA THR A 22 5.87 0.25 -3.90
C THR A 22 5.48 1.39 -4.84
N TYR A 23 4.87 2.42 -4.28
CA TYR A 23 4.53 3.60 -5.05
C TYR A 23 5.79 4.37 -5.42
N SER A 24 5.78 4.95 -6.60
CA SER A 24 6.90 5.77 -7.03
C SER A 24 6.88 7.15 -6.39
N GLU A 25 5.73 7.56 -5.90
CA GLU A 25 5.62 8.86 -5.25
C GLU A 25 6.05 8.79 -3.80
N THR A 26 6.55 9.90 -3.29
CA THR A 26 6.89 10.03 -1.89
C THR A 26 6.07 11.16 -1.29
N PHE A 27 5.99 11.14 0.04
CA PHE A 27 5.15 12.09 0.76
C PHE A 27 5.99 12.81 1.80
N ASN A 28 5.62 14.04 2.07
CA ASN A 28 6.39 14.86 2.99
C ASN A 28 6.13 14.55 4.45
N THR A 29 4.95 14.04 4.77
CA THR A 29 4.61 13.71 6.14
C THR A 29 3.96 12.34 6.18
N GLU A 30 3.99 11.76 7.36
CA GLU A 30 3.35 10.47 7.55
C GLU A 30 1.83 10.57 7.34
N TYR A 31 1.26 11.68 7.78
CA TYR A 31 -0.18 11.89 7.59
C TYR A 31 -0.56 11.83 6.12
N GLU A 32 0.22 12.52 5.28
CA GLU A 32 -0.05 12.52 3.85
C GLU A 32 0.07 11.13 3.27
N CYS A 33 1.08 10.37 3.72
CA CYS A 33 1.27 9.02 3.25
C CYS A 33 0.10 8.14 3.66
N LEU A 34 -0.33 8.23 4.91
CA LEU A 34 -1.45 7.43 5.38
C LEU A 34 -2.74 7.78 4.64
N HIS A 35 -2.96 9.06 4.43
CA HIS A 35 -4.15 9.50 3.72
C HIS A 35 -4.17 8.92 2.30
N ALA A 36 -3.04 8.99 1.62
CA ALA A 36 -2.93 8.43 0.28
C ALA A 36 -3.12 6.92 0.30
N GLY A 37 -2.57 6.26 1.32
CA GLY A 37 -2.69 4.82 1.44
C GLY A 37 -4.13 4.37 1.55
N TYR A 38 -4.89 5.00 2.43
CA TYR A 38 -6.28 4.64 2.59
C TYR A 38 -7.09 4.95 1.33
N SER A 39 -6.82 6.09 0.70
CA SER A 39 -7.54 6.47 -0.50
C SER A 39 -7.29 5.48 -1.63
N HIS A 40 -6.05 5.12 -1.84
CA HIS A 40 -5.70 4.17 -2.91
C HIS A 40 -6.20 2.77 -2.59
N ALA A 41 -6.21 2.40 -1.31
CA ALA A 41 -6.71 1.09 -0.93
C ALA A 41 -8.19 0.96 -1.26
N ILE A 42 -8.96 2.01 -1.02
CA ILE A 42 -10.37 1.99 -1.34
C ILE A 42 -10.58 1.84 -2.83
N VAL A 43 -9.83 2.58 -3.63
CA VAL A 43 -9.93 2.48 -5.08
C VAL A 43 -9.59 1.07 -5.55
N GLN A 44 -8.54 0.49 -5.02
CA GLN A 44 -8.17 -0.88 -5.38
C GLN A 44 -9.27 -1.86 -5.01
N LEU A 45 -9.83 -1.70 -3.84
CA LEU A 45 -10.90 -2.57 -3.38
C LEU A 45 -12.08 -2.51 -4.35
N GLU A 46 -12.44 -1.32 -4.78
CA GLU A 46 -13.55 -1.14 -5.69
C GLU A 46 -13.25 -1.72 -7.07
N GLN A 47 -12.02 -1.61 -7.52
CA GLN A 47 -11.65 -2.15 -8.81
C GLN A 47 -11.68 -3.67 -8.84
N ILE A 48 -11.27 -4.29 -7.75
CA ILE A 48 -11.33 -5.75 -7.64
C ILE A 48 -12.80 -6.20 -7.60
N GLY A 49 -13.60 -5.47 -6.83
CA GLY A 49 -15.02 -5.75 -6.77
C GLY A 49 -15.41 -6.69 -5.66
N PRO A 50 -16.69 -6.63 -5.26
CA PRO A 50 -17.14 -7.42 -4.11
C PRO A 50 -17.10 -8.92 -4.35
N LYS A 51 -17.27 -9.36 -5.58
CA LYS A 51 -17.32 -10.78 -5.84
C LYS A 51 -15.98 -11.44 -5.49
N ASP A 52 -14.91 -10.94 -6.06
CA ASP A 52 -13.59 -11.52 -5.83
C ASP A 52 -13.14 -11.31 -4.41
N ILE A 53 -13.39 -10.14 -3.86
CA ILE A 53 -13.01 -9.85 -2.48
C ILE A 53 -13.67 -10.85 -1.53
N ASN A 54 -14.96 -11.08 -1.72
CA ASN A 54 -15.70 -11.96 -0.80
C ASN A 54 -15.37 -13.42 -1.03
N GLU A 55 -15.21 -13.81 -2.29
CA GLU A 55 -14.95 -15.19 -2.62
C GLU A 55 -13.62 -15.68 -2.11
N HIS A 56 -12.60 -14.84 -2.28
CA HIS A 56 -11.23 -15.21 -1.91
C HIS A 56 -10.83 -14.65 -0.57
N ARG A 57 -11.72 -13.92 0.08
CA ARG A 57 -11.46 -13.27 1.36
C ARG A 57 -10.17 -12.47 1.28
N MET A 58 -10.14 -11.56 0.33
CA MET A 58 -8.97 -10.76 0.09
C MET A 58 -8.99 -9.50 0.94
N PHE A 59 -7.81 -9.01 1.23
CA PHE A 59 -7.70 -7.75 1.95
C PHE A 59 -6.42 -7.06 1.51
N ILE A 60 -6.41 -5.75 1.68
CA ILE A 60 -5.28 -4.93 1.26
C ILE A 60 -4.64 -4.34 2.49
N LYS A 61 -3.33 -4.46 2.57
CA LYS A 61 -2.55 -3.82 3.61
C LYS A 61 -1.63 -2.82 2.96
N PHE A 62 -1.29 -1.78 3.70
CA PHE A 62 -0.27 -0.86 3.23
C PHE A 62 0.53 -0.37 4.40
N SER A 63 1.71 0.13 4.10
CA SER A 63 2.56 0.68 5.13
C SER A 63 3.24 1.92 4.61
N CYS A 64 3.48 2.84 5.52
CA CYS A 64 4.26 4.02 5.24
C CYS A 64 5.58 3.87 5.97
N PHE A 65 6.67 4.08 5.24
CA PHE A 65 7.99 3.92 5.83
C PHE A 65 8.84 5.13 5.55
N PRO A 66 9.69 5.50 6.50
CA PRO A 66 10.56 6.65 6.28
C PRO A 66 11.64 6.34 5.26
N ILE A 67 11.92 7.32 4.42
CA ILE A 67 12.97 7.22 3.42
C ILE A 67 14.03 8.22 3.76
N LYS A 68 15.26 7.76 3.88
CA LYS A 68 16.36 8.66 4.08
C LYS A 68 16.73 9.28 2.75
N GLU A 69 16.89 10.58 2.74
CA GLU A 69 17.35 11.25 1.54
C GLU A 69 18.84 11.24 1.57
N GLU A 70 19.37 10.59 0.66
CA GLU A 70 20.76 10.47 0.66
C GLU A 70 21.41 11.61 0.07
N LYS A 71 21.82 12.15 -0.03
CA LYS A 71 22.27 13.08 -0.71
C LYS A 71 23.57 13.16 -0.82
N GLN A 72 23.36 12.39 -0.54
CA GLN A 72 24.10 12.33 -0.49
C GLN A 72 24.96 12.28 -0.49
N GLU A 73 25.21 12.05 -0.47
CA GLU A 73 25.80 11.89 -0.41
C GLU A 73 26.41 11.99 -0.67
N THR A 74 26.71 12.08 -0.69
CA THR A 74 27.17 12.12 -1.01
C THR A 74 27.76 12.26 -1.12
#